data_a16b46a953ec7c52f25b71f0e526ce60
#
_entry.id   a16b46a953ec7c52f25b71f0e526ce60
#
_cell.length_a   1.000
_cell.length_b   1.000
_cell.length_c   1.000
_cell.angle_alpha   90.00
_cell.angle_beta   90.00
_cell.angle_gamma   90.00
#
_symmetry.space_group_name_H-M   'P 1'
#
loop_
_entity.id
_entity.type
_entity.pdbx_description
1 polymer ?
#
loop_
_entity_poly.entity_id
_entity_poly.type
_entity_poly.pdbx_seq_one_letter_code
_entity_poly.pdbx_strand_id
1 'polypeptide(L)'
;MLEITNVNVYDLRESVIACRNAMRLTPPEYTDEEFEKSLERAKKLVKASKNDERVKCHDNFLTGIRVSFDLKYTQYITKQMQRYHWFDYISSSSLMHRLTKMSVGESCNKYVSQACINQLNRDIVEYNEIASTENYPTEGNPMVFELRNGETLVANTKAEALYYAYMKCISDCPMGIELFVRVSTNYKQLQTMYYQRRFHKLKEDWGEFCKFVKNLPYAKELILLDD
;
A
#
# COMPACT_ATOMS: atom_id res chain seq x y z
N MET A 1 -4.61 -11.02 -0.86
CA MET A 1 -4.93 -10.51 0.49
C MET A 1 -3.76 -9.70 1.00
N LEU A 2 -4.01 -8.76 1.90
CA LEU A 2 -2.97 -7.91 2.47
C LEU A 2 -2.01 -8.74 3.33
N GLU A 3 -0.71 -8.58 3.11
CA GLU A 3 0.36 -9.23 3.87
C GLU A 3 1.41 -8.16 4.24
N ILE A 4 1.88 -8.18 5.50
CA ILE A 4 2.85 -7.22 6.00
C ILE A 4 4.04 -7.98 6.56
N THR A 5 5.23 -7.67 6.07
CA THR A 5 6.50 -8.31 6.45
C THR A 5 7.60 -7.27 6.67
N ASN A 6 8.75 -7.71 7.15
CA ASN A 6 9.96 -6.87 7.34
C ASN A 6 9.66 -5.56 8.10
N VAL A 7 8.92 -5.67 9.21
CA VAL A 7 8.50 -4.54 10.04
C VAL A 7 9.66 -4.04 10.88
N ASN A 8 9.90 -2.73 10.81
CA ASN A 8 10.87 -2.04 11.67
C ASN A 8 10.22 -0.81 12.30
N VAL A 9 10.49 -0.59 13.58
CA VAL A 9 10.06 0.58 14.33
C VAL A 9 11.29 1.34 14.79
N TYR A 10 11.34 2.64 14.53
CA TYR A 10 12.47 3.51 14.83
C TYR A 10 12.04 4.67 15.73
N ASP A 11 12.98 5.21 16.50
CA ASP A 11 12.81 6.39 17.35
C ASP A 11 11.65 6.32 18.37
N LEU A 12 11.21 5.10 18.71
CA LEU A 12 10.09 4.92 19.65
C LEU A 12 10.46 5.49 21.03
N ARG A 13 11.62 5.08 21.54
CA ARG A 13 12.08 5.48 22.87
C ARG A 13 12.33 6.99 22.93
N GLU A 14 13.03 7.52 21.97
CA GLU A 14 13.41 8.93 21.84
C GLU A 14 12.17 9.82 21.73
N SER A 15 11.23 9.43 20.87
CA SER A 15 9.98 10.18 20.67
C SER A 15 9.06 10.16 21.91
N VAL A 16 8.99 9.02 22.59
CA VAL A 16 8.23 8.92 23.86
C VAL A 16 8.86 9.79 24.94
N ILE A 17 10.19 9.79 25.10
CA ILE A 17 10.88 10.65 26.05
C ILE A 17 10.68 12.14 25.68
N ALA A 18 10.72 12.46 24.39
CA ALA A 18 10.52 13.82 23.90
C ALA A 18 9.11 14.39 24.16
N CYS A 19 8.10 13.58 24.44
CA CYS A 19 6.74 14.07 24.75
C CYS A 19 6.67 15.01 25.98
N ARG A 20 7.72 15.00 26.82
CA ARG A 20 7.85 15.85 28.02
C ARG A 20 8.70 17.10 27.80
N ASN A 21 9.30 17.29 26.61
CA ASN A 21 10.25 18.38 26.38
C ASN A 21 9.67 19.77 26.68
N ALA A 22 8.40 19.99 26.46
CA ALA A 22 7.73 21.26 26.77
C ALA A 22 7.80 21.67 28.27
N MET A 23 8.06 20.73 29.16
CA MET A 23 8.13 20.94 30.61
C MET A 23 9.55 20.83 31.17
N ARG A 24 10.57 20.69 30.29
CA ARG A 24 11.97 20.51 30.70
C ARG A 24 12.72 21.83 30.67
N LEU A 25 13.66 21.97 31.59
CA LEU A 25 14.63 23.06 31.59
C LEU A 25 15.99 22.64 30.96
N THR A 26 16.23 21.33 30.90
CA THR A 26 17.45 20.74 30.33
C THR A 26 17.10 19.60 29.37
N PRO A 27 17.97 19.25 28.40
CA PRO A 27 17.79 18.07 27.56
C PRO A 27 17.58 16.79 28.40
N PRO A 28 16.78 15.83 27.91
CA PRO A 28 16.53 14.58 28.63
C PRO A 28 17.75 13.66 28.59
N GLU A 29 17.86 12.82 29.62
CA GLU A 29 18.67 11.61 29.56
C GLU A 29 17.81 10.46 29.01
N TYR A 30 18.43 9.56 28.21
CA TYR A 30 17.75 8.44 27.58
C TYR A 30 17.90 7.15 28.40
N THR A 31 17.51 7.21 29.67
CA THR A 31 17.52 6.09 30.63
C THR A 31 16.20 5.32 30.59
N ASP A 32 16.18 4.09 31.12
CA ASP A 32 14.97 3.29 31.23
C ASP A 32 13.95 3.95 32.19
N GLU A 33 14.42 4.52 33.29
CA GLU A 33 13.58 5.24 34.23
C GLU A 33 12.88 6.44 33.59
N GLU A 34 13.60 7.20 32.77
CA GLU A 34 13.06 8.35 32.06
C GLU A 34 12.06 7.93 30.97
N PHE A 35 12.31 6.80 30.32
CA PHE A 35 11.37 6.23 29.36
C PHE A 35 10.04 5.84 30.03
N GLU A 36 10.06 5.09 31.13
CA GLU A 36 8.86 4.68 31.85
C GLU A 36 8.03 5.88 32.36
N LYS A 37 8.68 6.88 32.96
CA LYS A 37 8.03 8.14 33.34
C LYS A 37 7.38 8.87 32.16
N SER A 38 8.07 8.87 31.02
CA SER A 38 7.61 9.52 29.80
C SER A 38 6.48 8.73 29.14
N LEU A 39 6.51 7.42 29.19
CA LEU A 39 5.45 6.56 28.68
C LEU A 39 4.12 6.80 29.41
N GLU A 40 4.14 6.92 30.75
CA GLU A 40 2.95 7.26 31.53
C GLU A 40 2.38 8.65 31.16
N ARG A 41 3.25 9.61 30.83
CA ARG A 41 2.83 10.92 30.32
C ARG A 41 2.28 10.82 28.91
N ALA A 42 2.95 10.08 28.03
CA ALA A 42 2.54 9.85 26.65
C ALA A 42 1.13 9.29 26.55
N LYS A 43 0.79 8.25 27.35
CA LYS A 43 -0.57 7.69 27.45
C LYS A 43 -1.62 8.76 27.75
N LYS A 44 -1.34 9.64 28.72
CA LYS A 44 -2.25 10.74 29.10
C LYS A 44 -2.41 11.74 27.96
N LEU A 45 -1.33 12.11 27.28
CA LEU A 45 -1.37 13.06 26.17
C LEU A 45 -2.15 12.49 24.96
N VAL A 46 -1.94 11.24 24.62
CA VAL A 46 -2.65 10.59 23.52
C VAL A 46 -4.16 10.50 23.84
N LYS A 47 -4.52 10.12 25.08
CA LYS A 47 -5.92 10.07 25.52
C LYS A 47 -6.57 11.45 25.52
N ALA A 48 -5.88 12.46 26.02
CA ALA A 48 -6.36 13.84 26.04
C ALA A 48 -6.54 14.40 24.63
N SER A 49 -5.57 14.18 23.73
CA SER A 49 -5.62 14.63 22.33
C SER A 49 -6.81 14.06 21.56
N LYS A 50 -7.30 12.87 21.94
CA LYS A 50 -8.49 12.27 21.35
C LYS A 50 -9.80 12.87 21.89
N ASN A 51 -9.85 13.17 23.18
CA ASN A 51 -11.10 13.46 23.91
C ASN A 51 -11.33 14.96 24.17
N ASP A 52 -10.33 15.82 24.00
CA ASP A 52 -10.43 17.26 24.28
C ASP A 52 -9.85 18.07 23.12
N GLU A 53 -10.71 18.85 22.46
CA GLU A 53 -10.30 19.70 21.35
C GLU A 53 -9.25 20.75 21.70
N ARG A 54 -9.21 21.19 22.96
CA ARG A 54 -8.24 22.21 23.44
C ARG A 54 -6.80 21.67 23.50
N VAL A 55 -6.64 20.35 23.56
CA VAL A 55 -5.33 19.68 23.64
C VAL A 55 -5.05 18.82 22.42
N LYS A 56 -5.79 19.02 21.32
CA LYS A 56 -5.48 18.41 20.03
C LYS A 56 -4.02 18.67 19.66
N CYS A 57 -3.35 17.65 19.10
CA CYS A 57 -1.94 17.68 18.70
C CYS A 57 -0.91 17.59 19.86
N HIS A 58 -1.30 17.43 21.12
CA HIS A 58 -0.34 17.14 22.19
C HIS A 58 0.29 15.75 22.07
N ASP A 59 -0.23 14.90 21.20
CA ASP A 59 0.29 13.59 20.82
C ASP A 59 1.19 13.65 19.57
N ASN A 60 1.66 14.84 19.18
CA ASN A 60 2.49 15.02 17.98
C ASN A 60 3.82 14.25 18.04
N PHE A 61 4.32 13.90 19.22
CA PHE A 61 5.49 13.03 19.37
C PHE A 61 5.31 11.66 18.68
N LEU A 62 4.07 11.20 18.45
CA LEU A 62 3.78 9.98 17.68
C LEU A 62 4.23 10.06 16.22
N THR A 63 4.39 11.26 15.68
CA THR A 63 4.93 11.46 14.32
C THR A 63 6.41 11.11 14.23
N GLY A 64 7.15 11.20 15.33
CA GLY A 64 8.55 10.81 15.45
C GLY A 64 8.76 9.29 15.46
N ILE A 65 7.77 8.52 15.92
CA ILE A 65 7.85 7.05 15.95
C ILE A 65 7.62 6.53 14.53
N ARG A 66 8.70 6.26 13.80
CA ARG A 66 8.66 5.84 12.40
C ARG A 66 8.50 4.33 12.31
N VAL A 67 7.67 3.89 11.33
CA VAL A 67 7.46 2.48 11.03
C VAL A 67 7.70 2.24 9.56
N SER A 68 8.51 1.25 9.22
CA SER A 68 8.65 0.82 7.83
C SER A 68 8.44 -0.68 7.70
N PHE A 69 7.83 -1.09 6.60
CA PHE A 69 7.47 -2.48 6.34
C PHE A 69 7.26 -2.74 4.85
N ASP A 70 7.33 -4.00 4.46
CA ASP A 70 6.91 -4.44 3.13
C ASP A 70 5.43 -4.81 3.16
N LEU A 71 4.70 -4.31 2.18
CA LEU A 71 3.26 -4.51 2.06
C LEU A 71 2.95 -5.18 0.72
N LYS A 72 2.35 -6.38 0.77
CA LYS A 72 1.67 -6.99 -0.36
C LYS A 72 0.19 -6.62 -0.29
N TYR A 73 -0.38 -6.17 -1.40
CA TYR A 73 -1.74 -5.61 -1.43
C TYR A 73 -2.37 -5.76 -2.82
N THR A 74 -3.68 -5.67 -2.90
CA THR A 74 -4.41 -5.71 -4.17
C THR A 74 -4.59 -4.32 -4.78
N GLN A 75 -4.69 -4.25 -6.09
CA GLN A 75 -4.87 -2.98 -6.82
C GLN A 75 -6.10 -2.19 -6.33
N TYR A 76 -7.19 -2.82 -5.93
CA TYR A 76 -8.40 -2.12 -5.48
C TYR A 76 -8.22 -1.34 -4.16
N ILE A 77 -7.27 -1.71 -3.30
CA ILE A 77 -7.04 -1.02 -2.03
C ILE A 77 -6.11 0.19 -2.18
N THR A 78 -5.34 0.26 -3.26
CA THR A 78 -4.33 1.29 -3.52
C THR A 78 -4.87 2.70 -3.30
N LYS A 79 -6.00 3.04 -3.96
CA LYS A 79 -6.60 4.38 -3.87
C LYS A 79 -7.06 4.76 -2.46
N GLN A 80 -7.34 3.77 -1.60
CA GLN A 80 -7.71 4.02 -0.22
C GLN A 80 -6.48 4.30 0.65
N MET A 81 -5.37 3.61 0.39
CA MET A 81 -4.10 3.80 1.11
C MET A 81 -3.41 5.11 0.70
N GLN A 82 -3.42 5.47 -0.58
CA GLN A 82 -2.83 6.70 -1.09
C GLN A 82 -3.49 8.00 -0.58
N ARG A 83 -4.64 7.93 0.08
CA ARG A 83 -5.28 9.09 0.74
C ARG A 83 -4.60 9.51 2.03
N TYR A 84 -3.74 8.68 2.58
CA TYR A 84 -3.07 8.95 3.85
C TYR A 84 -1.76 9.69 3.59
N HIS A 85 -1.66 10.91 4.08
CA HIS A 85 -0.57 11.83 3.78
C HIS A 85 0.82 11.30 4.23
N TRP A 86 0.86 10.64 5.39
CA TRP A 86 2.10 10.10 5.99
C TRP A 86 2.20 8.58 5.82
N PHE A 87 1.80 8.08 4.67
CA PHE A 87 1.89 6.67 4.28
C PHE A 87 2.62 6.58 2.95
N ASP A 88 3.94 6.74 3.04
CA ASP A 88 4.80 6.93 1.88
C ASP A 88 5.14 5.60 1.20
N TYR A 89 4.87 5.52 -0.08
CA TYR A 89 5.30 4.43 -0.94
C TYR A 89 6.74 4.70 -1.40
N ILE A 90 7.72 4.04 -0.75
CA ILE A 90 9.15 4.26 -1.01
C ILE A 90 9.53 3.68 -2.36
N SER A 91 9.12 2.44 -2.62
CA SER A 91 9.32 1.78 -3.90
C SER A 91 8.30 0.66 -4.05
N SER A 92 7.62 0.64 -5.18
CA SER A 92 6.57 -0.35 -5.47
C SER A 92 6.88 -1.17 -6.70
N SER A 93 6.34 -2.39 -6.74
CA SER A 93 6.35 -3.19 -7.96
C SER A 93 5.53 -2.48 -9.05
N SER A 94 6.10 -2.39 -10.24
CA SER A 94 5.41 -1.81 -11.39
C SER A 94 4.59 -2.87 -12.11
N LEU A 95 3.28 -2.70 -12.14
CA LEU A 95 2.40 -3.53 -12.97
C LEU A 95 2.78 -3.40 -14.46
N MET A 96 3.06 -2.17 -14.89
CA MET A 96 3.43 -1.86 -16.28
C MET A 96 4.65 -2.64 -16.78
N HIS A 97 5.65 -2.90 -15.94
CA HIS A 97 6.85 -3.65 -16.33
C HIS A 97 6.74 -5.16 -16.15
N ARG A 98 5.76 -5.62 -15.36
CA ARG A 98 5.62 -7.03 -14.99
C ARG A 98 4.53 -7.76 -15.77
N LEU A 99 3.48 -7.03 -16.20
CA LEU A 99 2.22 -7.59 -16.68
C LEU A 99 2.41 -8.68 -17.74
N THR A 100 3.24 -8.42 -18.75
CA THR A 100 3.47 -9.36 -19.86
C THR A 100 4.40 -10.54 -19.53
N LYS A 101 4.96 -10.57 -18.31
CA LYS A 101 5.95 -11.58 -17.87
C LYS A 101 5.50 -12.36 -16.64
N MET A 102 4.34 -12.02 -16.06
CA MET A 102 3.89 -12.60 -14.80
C MET A 102 3.01 -13.84 -15.00
N SER A 103 3.00 -14.73 -14.02
CA SER A 103 1.95 -15.74 -13.87
C SER A 103 0.69 -15.08 -13.33
N VAL A 104 -0.33 -14.87 -14.16
CA VAL A 104 -1.55 -14.13 -13.79
C VAL A 104 -2.28 -14.82 -12.65
N GLY A 105 -2.42 -16.14 -12.70
CA GLY A 105 -3.14 -16.89 -11.65
C GLY A 105 -2.52 -16.76 -10.27
N GLU A 106 -1.18 -16.82 -10.19
CA GLU A 106 -0.43 -16.67 -8.93
C GLU A 106 -0.37 -15.22 -8.43
N SER A 107 -0.57 -14.27 -9.33
CA SER A 107 -0.51 -12.85 -9.05
C SER A 107 -1.86 -12.22 -8.72
N CYS A 108 -2.93 -13.01 -8.71
CA CYS A 108 -4.28 -12.56 -8.40
C CYS A 108 -4.76 -13.13 -7.07
N ASN A 109 -5.57 -12.37 -6.36
CA ASN A 109 -6.24 -12.88 -5.17
C ASN A 109 -7.31 -13.94 -5.54
N LYS A 110 -7.75 -14.70 -4.54
CA LYS A 110 -8.72 -15.80 -4.67
C LYS A 110 -10.11 -15.40 -5.22
N TYR A 111 -10.43 -14.12 -5.30
CA TYR A 111 -11.74 -13.62 -5.76
C TYR A 111 -11.75 -13.27 -7.25
N VAL A 112 -10.59 -13.26 -7.92
CA VAL A 112 -10.56 -13.08 -9.37
C VAL A 112 -11.06 -14.34 -10.05
N SER A 113 -12.06 -14.18 -10.93
CA SER A 113 -12.64 -15.32 -11.63
C SER A 113 -11.66 -15.96 -12.60
N GLN A 114 -11.78 -17.26 -12.81
CA GLN A 114 -10.96 -17.98 -13.78
C GLN A 114 -11.14 -17.42 -15.21
N ALA A 115 -12.32 -16.91 -15.53
CA ALA A 115 -12.57 -16.28 -16.83
C ALA A 115 -11.69 -15.03 -17.05
N CYS A 116 -11.57 -14.15 -16.03
CA CYS A 116 -10.67 -13.00 -16.11
C CYS A 116 -9.21 -13.42 -16.23
N ILE A 117 -8.77 -14.42 -15.46
CA ILE A 117 -7.41 -14.95 -15.52
C ILE A 117 -7.12 -15.49 -16.92
N ASN A 118 -8.03 -16.27 -17.49
CA ASN A 118 -7.88 -16.85 -18.83
C ASN A 118 -7.87 -15.78 -19.91
N GLN A 119 -8.68 -14.72 -19.78
CA GLN A 119 -8.68 -13.62 -20.76
C GLN A 119 -7.34 -12.90 -20.75
N LEU A 120 -6.88 -12.46 -19.59
CA LEU A 120 -5.59 -11.76 -19.49
C LEU A 120 -4.41 -12.63 -19.95
N ASN A 121 -4.44 -13.94 -19.67
CA ASN A 121 -3.41 -14.85 -20.19
C ASN A 121 -3.40 -14.89 -21.73
N ARG A 122 -4.58 -14.90 -22.39
CA ARG A 122 -4.65 -14.84 -23.86
C ARG A 122 -4.06 -13.54 -24.41
N ASP A 123 -4.40 -12.42 -23.79
CA ASP A 123 -3.88 -11.10 -24.19
C ASP A 123 -2.35 -11.00 -24.03
N ILE A 124 -1.81 -11.58 -22.95
CA ILE A 124 -0.36 -11.66 -22.73
C ILE A 124 0.32 -12.57 -23.77
N VAL A 125 -0.30 -13.70 -24.12
CA VAL A 125 0.23 -14.59 -25.18
C VAL A 125 0.26 -13.84 -26.50
N GLU A 126 -0.85 -13.19 -26.90
CA GLU A 126 -0.92 -12.36 -28.12
C GLU A 126 0.18 -11.30 -28.15
N TYR A 127 0.37 -10.55 -27.05
CA TYR A 127 1.45 -9.57 -26.93
C TYR A 127 2.84 -10.20 -27.14
N ASN A 128 3.12 -11.32 -26.49
CA ASN A 128 4.42 -11.98 -26.56
C ASN A 128 4.69 -12.60 -27.95
N GLU A 129 3.67 -13.10 -28.63
CA GLU A 129 3.76 -13.58 -30.01
C GLU A 129 4.15 -12.43 -30.96
N ILE A 130 3.48 -11.28 -30.87
CA ILE A 130 3.84 -10.08 -31.63
C ILE A 130 5.28 -9.63 -31.30
N ALA A 131 5.67 -9.66 -30.03
CA ALA A 131 6.99 -9.25 -29.58
C ALA A 131 8.11 -10.14 -30.18
N SER A 132 7.86 -11.45 -30.31
CA SER A 132 8.81 -12.42 -30.80
C SER A 132 8.87 -12.52 -32.34
N THR A 133 7.81 -12.06 -33.04
CA THR A 133 7.74 -12.13 -34.49
C THR A 133 8.56 -11.01 -35.17
N GLU A 134 9.45 -11.35 -36.07
CA GLU A 134 10.20 -10.37 -36.85
C GLU A 134 9.38 -9.86 -38.05
N ASN A 135 9.54 -8.57 -38.39
CA ASN A 135 9.00 -7.93 -39.60
C ASN A 135 7.47 -8.04 -39.82
N TYR A 136 6.67 -8.20 -38.76
CA TYR A 136 5.21 -8.23 -38.85
C TYR A 136 4.61 -7.43 -37.66
N PRO A 137 3.54 -6.64 -37.86
CA PRO A 137 2.85 -6.32 -39.13
C PRO A 137 3.59 -5.30 -40.00
N THR A 138 3.10 -5.15 -41.26
CA THR A 138 3.59 -4.18 -42.25
C THR A 138 2.40 -3.52 -42.95
N GLU A 139 2.63 -2.41 -43.68
CA GLU A 139 1.56 -1.77 -44.51
C GLU A 139 0.89 -2.72 -45.49
N GLY A 140 1.65 -3.68 -46.07
CA GLY A 140 1.11 -4.69 -47.01
C GLY A 140 0.41 -5.87 -46.31
N ASN A 141 0.60 -6.02 -45.01
CA ASN A 141 -0.01 -7.08 -44.20
C ASN A 141 -0.24 -6.54 -42.76
N PRO A 142 -1.24 -5.65 -42.57
CA PRO A 142 -1.50 -5.05 -41.26
C PRO A 142 -2.16 -6.05 -40.31
N MET A 143 -1.97 -5.80 -39.01
CA MET A 143 -2.70 -6.48 -37.97
C MET A 143 -3.92 -5.66 -37.54
N VAL A 144 -5.07 -6.32 -37.36
CA VAL A 144 -6.34 -5.65 -37.01
C VAL A 144 -6.76 -6.07 -35.62
N PHE A 145 -7.05 -5.09 -34.80
CA PHE A 145 -7.58 -5.27 -33.45
C PHE A 145 -9.03 -4.80 -33.39
N GLU A 146 -9.96 -5.68 -33.07
CA GLU A 146 -11.35 -5.34 -32.84
C GLU A 146 -11.56 -4.88 -31.41
N LEU A 147 -12.17 -3.70 -31.24
CA LEU A 147 -12.50 -3.16 -29.93
C LEU A 147 -13.95 -3.51 -29.55
N ARG A 148 -14.20 -3.53 -28.24
CA ARG A 148 -15.53 -3.87 -27.69
C ARG A 148 -16.69 -2.98 -28.22
N ASN A 149 -16.42 -1.75 -28.61
CA ASN A 149 -17.39 -0.81 -29.18
C ASN A 149 -17.65 -1.00 -30.67
N GLY A 150 -17.02 -2.00 -31.30
CA GLY A 150 -17.12 -2.29 -32.74
C GLY A 150 -16.15 -1.48 -33.61
N GLU A 151 -15.33 -0.63 -33.04
CA GLU A 151 -14.23 0.03 -33.77
C GLU A 151 -13.09 -0.96 -34.02
N THR A 152 -12.35 -0.73 -35.08
CA THR A 152 -11.14 -1.49 -35.42
C THR A 152 -9.91 -0.59 -35.42
N LEU A 153 -8.83 -1.09 -34.83
CA LEU A 153 -7.53 -0.46 -34.89
C LEU A 153 -6.66 -1.25 -35.86
N VAL A 154 -6.01 -0.56 -36.80
CA VAL A 154 -5.11 -1.17 -37.78
C VAL A 154 -3.68 -0.81 -37.42
N ALA A 155 -2.87 -1.81 -37.17
CA ALA A 155 -1.45 -1.67 -36.91
C ALA A 155 -0.66 -2.00 -38.18
N ASN A 156 0.03 -1.02 -38.75
CA ASN A 156 0.89 -1.16 -39.89
C ASN A 156 2.35 -1.37 -39.51
N THR A 157 2.67 -1.21 -38.23
CA THR A 157 4.02 -1.39 -37.69
C THR A 157 3.99 -2.27 -36.47
N LYS A 158 5.09 -2.95 -36.15
CA LYS A 158 5.26 -3.75 -34.96
C LYS A 158 5.07 -2.91 -33.67
N ALA A 159 5.50 -1.65 -33.69
CA ALA A 159 5.35 -0.76 -32.55
C ALA A 159 3.88 -0.46 -32.24
N GLU A 160 3.04 -0.20 -33.26
CA GLU A 160 1.60 -0.01 -33.11
C GLU A 160 0.92 -1.29 -32.62
N ALA A 161 1.24 -2.44 -33.17
CA ALA A 161 0.66 -3.71 -32.75
C ALA A 161 1.02 -4.04 -31.31
N LEU A 162 2.26 -3.85 -30.88
CA LEU A 162 2.67 -4.01 -29.49
C LEU A 162 1.95 -3.05 -28.56
N TYR A 163 1.75 -1.80 -28.96
CA TYR A 163 1.02 -0.82 -28.17
C TYR A 163 -0.45 -1.25 -27.99
N TYR A 164 -1.13 -1.66 -29.06
CA TYR A 164 -2.53 -2.07 -28.97
C TYR A 164 -2.71 -3.36 -28.16
N ALA A 165 -1.89 -4.37 -28.38
CA ALA A 165 -1.90 -5.59 -27.58
C ALA A 165 -1.60 -5.31 -26.10
N TYR A 166 -0.65 -4.42 -25.81
CA TYR A 166 -0.36 -4.00 -24.45
C TYR A 166 -1.54 -3.28 -23.80
N MET A 167 -2.25 -2.40 -24.56
CA MET A 167 -3.42 -1.70 -24.05
C MET A 167 -4.58 -2.67 -23.72
N LYS A 168 -4.73 -3.78 -24.45
CA LYS A 168 -5.64 -4.87 -24.06
C LYS A 168 -5.23 -5.48 -22.74
N CYS A 169 -3.97 -5.90 -22.59
CA CYS A 169 -3.47 -6.49 -21.36
C CYS A 169 -3.72 -5.59 -20.13
N ILE A 170 -3.43 -4.29 -20.23
CA ILE A 170 -3.59 -3.37 -19.10
C ILE A 170 -5.06 -3.09 -18.78
N SER A 171 -5.93 -3.07 -19.81
CA SER A 171 -7.36 -2.80 -19.66
C SER A 171 -8.11 -3.99 -19.08
N ASP A 172 -7.71 -5.21 -19.42
CA ASP A 172 -8.30 -6.45 -18.93
C ASP A 172 -7.68 -6.92 -17.61
N CYS A 173 -6.72 -6.15 -17.08
CA CYS A 173 -6.08 -6.45 -15.81
C CYS A 173 -7.08 -6.34 -14.63
N PRO A 174 -7.32 -7.41 -13.86
CA PRO A 174 -8.30 -7.40 -12.79
C PRO A 174 -7.82 -6.56 -11.60
N MET A 175 -8.75 -5.85 -10.95
CA MET A 175 -8.46 -5.09 -9.74
C MET A 175 -7.98 -5.94 -8.55
N GLY A 176 -8.17 -7.25 -8.61
CA GLY A 176 -7.69 -8.21 -7.63
C GLY A 176 -6.24 -8.64 -7.84
N ILE A 177 -5.51 -8.04 -8.79
CA ILE A 177 -4.07 -8.29 -8.96
C ILE A 177 -3.28 -7.80 -7.75
N GLU A 178 -2.29 -8.57 -7.33
CA GLU A 178 -1.48 -8.31 -6.14
C GLU A 178 -0.15 -7.63 -6.51
N LEU A 179 0.12 -6.56 -5.79
CA LEU A 179 1.32 -5.73 -5.90
C LEU A 179 2.04 -5.73 -4.54
N PHE A 180 3.29 -5.31 -4.54
CA PHE A 180 4.04 -5.10 -3.30
C PHE A 180 4.75 -3.74 -3.30
N VAL A 181 4.94 -3.19 -2.11
CA VAL A 181 5.57 -1.89 -1.89
C VAL A 181 6.32 -1.86 -0.57
N ARG A 182 7.46 -1.18 -0.53
CA ARG A 182 8.07 -0.75 0.73
C ARG A 182 7.38 0.52 1.20
N VAL A 183 6.87 0.50 2.44
CA VAL A 183 6.14 1.63 3.06
C VAL A 183 6.99 2.25 4.16
N SER A 184 6.91 3.58 4.30
CA SER A 184 7.33 4.31 5.50
C SER A 184 6.15 5.13 6.03
N THR A 185 5.93 5.07 7.35
CA THR A 185 4.83 5.76 8.02
C THR A 185 5.21 6.08 9.47
N ASN A 186 4.25 6.51 10.29
CA ASN A 186 4.46 6.79 11.70
C ASN A 186 3.24 6.40 12.55
N TYR A 187 3.42 6.36 13.87
CA TYR A 187 2.34 5.96 14.79
C TYR A 187 1.12 6.86 14.71
N LYS A 188 1.29 8.14 14.49
CA LYS A 188 0.16 9.07 14.35
C LYS A 188 -0.71 8.74 13.15
N GLN A 189 -0.09 8.45 12.00
CA GLN A 189 -0.81 8.03 10.81
C GLN A 189 -1.47 6.66 11.01
N LEU A 190 -0.76 5.70 11.62
CA LEU A 190 -1.29 4.35 11.90
C LEU A 190 -2.48 4.41 12.87
N GLN A 191 -2.45 5.29 13.86
CA GLN A 191 -3.59 5.56 14.75
C GLN A 191 -4.82 6.02 13.94
N THR A 192 -4.64 7.01 13.07
CA THR A 192 -5.72 7.52 12.21
C THR A 192 -6.30 6.42 11.31
N MET A 193 -5.42 5.64 10.66
CA MET A 193 -5.83 4.54 9.80
C MET A 193 -6.58 3.47 10.58
N TYR A 194 -6.10 3.06 11.73
CA TYR A 194 -6.74 2.06 12.58
C TYR A 194 -8.19 2.45 12.92
N TYR A 195 -8.41 3.65 13.44
CA TYR A 195 -9.77 4.09 13.82
C TYR A 195 -10.71 4.25 12.64
N GLN A 196 -10.21 4.66 11.48
CA GLN A 196 -11.02 4.76 10.27
C GLN A 196 -11.32 3.40 9.62
N ARG A 197 -10.50 2.37 9.86
CA ARG A 197 -10.56 1.11 9.11
C ARG A 197 -11.00 -0.10 9.93
N ARG A 198 -11.01 -0.06 11.25
CA ARG A 198 -11.33 -1.21 12.13
C ARG A 198 -12.70 -1.84 11.86
N PHE A 199 -13.66 -1.07 11.30
CA PHE A 199 -14.99 -1.54 10.92
C PHE A 199 -15.25 -1.47 9.42
N HIS A 200 -14.21 -1.47 8.60
CA HIS A 200 -14.34 -1.34 7.17
C HIS A 200 -14.91 -2.61 6.53
N LYS A 201 -15.69 -2.44 5.44
CA LYS A 201 -16.33 -3.56 4.73
C LYS A 201 -15.35 -4.54 4.05
N LEU A 202 -14.14 -4.10 3.68
CA LEU A 202 -13.06 -4.96 3.19
C LEU A 202 -12.35 -5.62 4.39
N LYS A 203 -13.04 -6.56 5.04
CA LYS A 203 -12.63 -7.13 6.33
C LYS A 203 -11.32 -7.91 6.27
N GLU A 204 -11.06 -8.62 5.17
CA GLU A 204 -9.84 -9.42 5.03
C GLU A 204 -8.60 -8.53 4.94
N ASP A 205 -8.65 -7.45 4.14
CA ASP A 205 -7.50 -6.57 3.96
C ASP A 205 -7.32 -5.62 5.16
N TRP A 206 -8.35 -4.84 5.51
CA TRP A 206 -8.24 -3.89 6.62
C TRP A 206 -8.19 -4.58 7.98
N GLY A 207 -8.75 -5.78 8.11
CA GLY A 207 -8.61 -6.59 9.32
C GLY A 207 -7.17 -7.02 9.57
N GLU A 208 -6.46 -7.49 8.56
CA GLU A 208 -5.03 -7.82 8.67
C GLU A 208 -4.18 -6.59 8.95
N PHE A 209 -4.48 -5.44 8.31
CA PHE A 209 -3.83 -4.18 8.64
C PHE A 209 -4.06 -3.77 10.09
N CYS A 210 -5.28 -3.87 10.60
CA CYS A 210 -5.59 -3.55 12.00
C CYS A 210 -4.91 -4.52 12.98
N LYS A 211 -4.79 -5.81 12.65
CA LYS A 211 -4.01 -6.77 13.44
C LYS A 211 -2.53 -6.38 13.49
N PHE A 212 -1.96 -6.01 12.36
CA PHE A 212 -0.59 -5.51 12.30
C PHE A 212 -0.40 -4.31 13.24
N VAL A 213 -1.28 -3.30 13.17
CA VAL A 213 -1.20 -2.12 14.04
C VAL A 213 -1.30 -2.51 15.53
N LYS A 214 -2.17 -3.45 15.89
CA LYS A 214 -2.32 -3.95 17.26
C LYS A 214 -1.07 -4.63 17.81
N ASN A 215 -0.27 -5.22 16.94
CA ASN A 215 0.95 -5.96 17.31
C ASN A 215 2.23 -5.10 17.35
N LEU A 216 2.12 -3.81 17.06
CA LEU A 216 3.26 -2.90 17.16
C LEU A 216 3.67 -2.68 18.63
N PRO A 217 4.95 -2.40 18.91
CA PRO A 217 5.41 -2.09 20.25
C PRO A 217 4.60 -0.95 20.90
N TYR A 218 4.13 -1.16 22.11
CA TYR A 218 3.32 -0.17 22.87
C TYR A 218 2.06 0.32 22.13
N ALA A 219 1.51 -0.50 21.21
CA ALA A 219 0.32 -0.12 20.46
C ALA A 219 -0.88 0.16 21.37
N LYS A 220 -1.07 -0.61 22.44
CA LYS A 220 -2.14 -0.39 23.43
C LYS A 220 -2.05 0.97 24.10
N GLU A 221 -0.85 1.39 24.43
CA GLU A 221 -0.57 2.63 25.15
C GLU A 221 -0.61 3.86 24.25
N LEU A 222 -0.19 3.73 22.97
CA LEU A 222 0.09 4.86 22.10
C LEU A 222 -0.86 4.97 20.90
N ILE A 223 -1.57 3.88 20.55
CA ILE A 223 -2.44 3.85 19.37
C ILE A 223 -3.89 3.52 19.74
N LEU A 224 -4.11 2.44 20.51
CA LEU A 224 -5.43 1.80 20.60
C LEU A 224 -6.39 2.40 21.63
N LEU A 225 -5.93 3.02 22.66
CA LEU A 225 -6.60 3.78 23.74
C LEU A 225 -7.92 3.27 24.36
N ASP A 226 -8.72 2.47 23.68
CA ASP A 226 -10.07 2.02 24.09
C ASP A 226 -10.39 0.56 23.71
N ASP A 227 -9.39 -0.24 23.31
CA ASP A 227 -9.58 -1.67 22.98
C ASP A 227 -8.98 -2.59 24.04
#